data_9e3ad5b4fe29a09279aa6415dae1da86
#
_entry.id   9e3ad5b4fe29a09279aa6415dae1da86
#
_cell.length_a   1.000
_cell.length_b   1.000
_cell.length_c   1.000
_cell.angle_alpha   90.00
_cell.angle_beta   90.00
_cell.angle_gamma   90.00
#
_symmetry.space_group_name_H-M   'P 1'
#
loop_
_entity.id
_entity.type
_entity.pdbx_description
1 polymer ?
#
loop_
_entity_poly.entity_id
_entity_poly.type
_entity_poly.pdbx_seq_one_letter_code
_entity_poly.pdbx_strand_id
1 'polypeptide(L)'
;MPDAIIVHDAYKQFGKNGEPLWKRLRSAQSASNHGGNGKAASATASKVVVAVDHVTFSVKQGEIFGVLGPNGSGKSTLIRLIATLMLPDGGAITVFGHDVVKQSMQVQRLINRVSVEASFFKKLSPMENLIYGARLYGLEGKQTRKQVVEILTRLGLEKRSIYQPMEEMSRGMQQKVAIARALLSRPRLLLLDEPTTGLDPRSKHEVQDVVRELNQQHGTTILLTTHDMTEADDLCHRIAIIDSGKVVALDTPPALKHLIPRNGHEPTLEDVFLELTGKKLVKEDDEN
;
A
#
# COMPACT_ATOMS: atom_id res chain seq x y z
N MET A 1 -9.20 -11.97 18.29
CA MET A 1 -9.39 -10.55 17.99
C MET A 1 -10.28 -10.44 16.76
N PRO A 2 -11.17 -9.45 16.66
CA PRO A 2 -11.98 -9.26 15.45
C PRO A 2 -11.11 -8.83 14.26
N ASP A 3 -11.60 -9.08 13.04
CA ASP A 3 -10.89 -8.69 11.83
C ASP A 3 -11.01 -7.18 11.59
N ALA A 4 -9.90 -6.56 11.20
CA ALA A 4 -9.83 -5.17 10.74
C ALA A 4 -10.09 -5.08 9.24
N ILE A 5 -9.55 -6.05 8.48
CA ILE A 5 -9.74 -6.14 7.03
C ILE A 5 -10.17 -7.56 6.70
N ILE A 6 -11.18 -7.69 5.83
CA ILE A 6 -11.53 -8.96 5.18
C ILE A 6 -11.53 -8.71 3.68
N VAL A 7 -10.71 -9.44 2.96
CA VAL A 7 -10.67 -9.49 1.51
C VAL A 7 -11.20 -10.87 1.12
N HIS A 8 -12.27 -10.91 0.34
CA HIS A 8 -12.91 -12.14 -0.09
C HIS A 8 -13.05 -12.14 -1.61
N ASP A 9 -12.32 -13.04 -2.26
CA ASP A 9 -12.37 -13.29 -3.69
C ASP A 9 -12.18 -12.01 -4.54
N ALA A 10 -11.32 -11.10 -4.07
CA ALA A 10 -11.12 -9.81 -4.70
C ALA A 10 -10.47 -9.96 -6.08
N TYR A 11 -11.07 -9.29 -7.08
CA TYR A 11 -10.62 -9.33 -8.47
C TYR A 11 -10.49 -7.93 -9.04
N LYS A 12 -9.39 -7.69 -9.78
CA LYS A 12 -9.15 -6.44 -10.49
C LYS A 12 -8.34 -6.64 -11.75
N GLN A 13 -8.86 -6.14 -12.88
CA GLN A 13 -8.18 -6.16 -14.17
C GLN A 13 -8.08 -4.76 -14.79
N PHE A 14 -7.07 -4.58 -15.64
CA PHE A 14 -6.86 -3.37 -16.45
C PHE A 14 -6.77 -3.75 -17.93
N GLY A 15 -7.26 -2.85 -18.82
CA GLY A 15 -7.23 -3.04 -20.28
C GLY A 15 -8.58 -2.83 -20.95
N LYS A 16 -8.65 -2.90 -22.28
CA LYS A 16 -9.84 -2.49 -23.07
C LYS A 16 -11.10 -3.34 -22.86
N ASN A 17 -11.04 -4.50 -22.26
CA ASN A 17 -12.25 -5.29 -21.96
C ASN A 17 -13.04 -4.81 -20.73
N GLY A 18 -12.51 -3.81 -20.01
CA GLY A 18 -13.18 -3.18 -18.86
C GLY A 18 -14.08 -1.99 -19.23
N GLU A 19 -14.56 -1.87 -20.47
CA GLU A 19 -15.57 -0.85 -20.77
C GLU A 19 -16.88 -1.18 -20.05
N PRO A 20 -17.47 -0.18 -19.32
CA PRO A 20 -18.73 -0.39 -18.60
C PRO A 20 -19.83 -0.84 -19.58
N LEU A 21 -20.71 -1.74 -19.10
CA LEU A 21 -21.81 -2.33 -19.90
C LEU A 21 -22.64 -1.29 -20.67
N TRP A 22 -22.81 -0.07 -20.13
CA TRP A 22 -23.55 1.00 -20.79
C TRP A 22 -22.83 1.56 -22.05
N LYS A 23 -21.49 1.52 -22.11
CA LYS A 23 -20.75 1.89 -23.33
C LYS A 23 -20.88 0.80 -24.41
N ARG A 24 -20.89 -0.48 -24.01
CA ARG A 24 -21.12 -1.62 -24.94
C ARG A 24 -22.53 -1.60 -25.54
N LEU A 25 -23.54 -1.17 -24.76
CA LEU A 25 -24.90 -1.00 -25.26
C LEU A 25 -25.08 0.19 -26.23
N ARG A 26 -24.32 1.28 -26.01
CA ARG A 26 -24.32 2.44 -26.94
C ARG A 26 -23.62 2.13 -28.27
N SER A 27 -22.52 1.39 -28.25
CA SER A 27 -21.79 1.01 -29.48
C SER A 27 -22.57 -0.01 -30.32
N ALA A 28 -23.38 -0.88 -29.72
CA ALA A 28 -24.23 -1.80 -30.42
C ALA A 28 -25.40 -1.10 -31.16
N GLN A 29 -25.90 0.05 -30.66
CA GLN A 29 -26.94 0.84 -31.30
C GLN A 29 -26.46 1.76 -32.42
N SER A 30 -25.16 2.12 -32.44
CA SER A 30 -24.58 2.97 -33.47
C SER A 30 -24.02 2.21 -34.69
N ALA A 31 -23.93 0.88 -34.61
CA ALA A 31 -23.38 0.05 -35.69
C ALA A 31 -24.42 -0.29 -36.81
N SER A 32 -25.67 0.12 -36.66
CA SER A 32 -26.75 -0.19 -37.65
C SER A 32 -26.96 0.89 -38.75
N ASN A 33 -26.19 1.98 -38.76
CA ASN A 33 -26.26 3.03 -39.78
C ASN A 33 -24.88 3.57 -40.11
N HIS A 34 -24.17 3.01 -41.06
CA HIS A 34 -23.39 3.68 -42.11
C HIS A 34 -22.46 2.65 -42.79
N GLY A 35 -22.83 2.32 -44.04
CA GLY A 35 -21.92 1.70 -44.99
C GLY A 35 -20.89 2.79 -45.45
N GLY A 36 -19.63 2.55 -45.22
CA GLY A 36 -18.55 3.43 -45.63
C GLY A 36 -17.20 2.75 -45.54
N ASN A 37 -16.54 2.51 -46.68
CA ASN A 37 -15.18 2.03 -46.84
C ASN A 37 -14.21 2.86 -45.99
N GLY A 38 -13.59 2.27 -44.99
CA GLY A 38 -12.58 2.88 -44.15
C GLY A 38 -11.48 1.89 -43.81
N LYS A 39 -10.25 2.20 -44.23
CA LYS A 39 -9.01 1.48 -44.00
C LYS A 39 -8.95 0.87 -42.59
N ALA A 40 -8.64 -0.43 -42.52
CA ALA A 40 -8.36 -1.14 -41.28
C ALA A 40 -7.16 -0.47 -40.58
N ALA A 41 -7.45 0.38 -39.59
CA ALA A 41 -6.47 0.76 -38.60
C ALA A 41 -6.19 -0.49 -37.76
N SER A 42 -4.95 -0.94 -37.75
CA SER A 42 -4.48 -2.05 -36.90
C SER A 42 -4.79 -1.67 -35.44
N ALA A 43 -5.89 -2.16 -34.93
CA ALA A 43 -6.20 -2.08 -33.51
C ALA A 43 -5.20 -2.97 -32.77
N THR A 44 -4.15 -2.38 -32.23
CA THR A 44 -3.32 -2.99 -31.22
C THR A 44 -4.23 -3.43 -30.10
N ALA A 45 -4.55 -4.71 -30.02
CA ALA A 45 -5.34 -5.29 -28.93
C ALA A 45 -4.61 -4.97 -27.63
N SER A 46 -5.13 -4.02 -26.83
CA SER A 46 -4.54 -3.71 -25.54
C SER A 46 -4.67 -4.93 -24.65
N LYS A 47 -3.53 -5.47 -24.25
CA LYS A 47 -3.43 -6.66 -23.40
C LYS A 47 -4.20 -6.41 -22.11
N VAL A 48 -5.12 -7.30 -21.75
CA VAL A 48 -5.76 -7.31 -20.44
C VAL A 48 -4.72 -7.77 -19.43
N VAL A 49 -4.55 -7.01 -18.35
CA VAL A 49 -3.66 -7.34 -17.23
C VAL A 49 -4.52 -7.54 -15.99
N VAL A 50 -4.50 -8.75 -15.43
CA VAL A 50 -5.13 -9.06 -14.16
C VAL A 50 -4.14 -8.68 -13.06
N ALA A 51 -4.47 -7.67 -12.26
CA ALA A 51 -3.59 -7.14 -11.22
C ALA A 51 -3.90 -7.74 -9.84
N VAL A 52 -5.15 -8.14 -9.59
CA VAL A 52 -5.59 -8.87 -8.38
C VAL A 52 -6.49 -9.99 -8.87
N ASP A 53 -6.11 -11.23 -8.59
CA ASP A 53 -6.72 -12.43 -9.15
C ASP A 53 -7.23 -13.33 -8.02
N HIS A 54 -8.52 -13.15 -7.67
CA HIS A 54 -9.23 -13.93 -6.66
C HIS A 54 -8.54 -13.98 -5.29
N VAL A 55 -8.04 -12.83 -4.82
CA VAL A 55 -7.32 -12.70 -3.57
C VAL A 55 -8.26 -12.81 -2.37
N THR A 56 -7.90 -13.67 -1.40
CA THR A 56 -8.66 -13.85 -0.16
C THR A 56 -7.70 -13.90 1.04
N PHE A 57 -7.91 -13.03 2.02
CA PHE A 57 -7.23 -13.04 3.33
C PHE A 57 -7.97 -12.16 4.33
N SER A 58 -7.58 -12.26 5.62
CA SER A 58 -8.01 -11.33 6.67
C SER A 58 -6.85 -10.79 7.48
N VAL A 59 -7.03 -9.57 8.02
CA VAL A 59 -6.08 -8.91 8.92
C VAL A 59 -6.79 -8.64 10.24
N LYS A 60 -6.19 -9.04 11.36
CA LYS A 60 -6.75 -8.83 12.71
C LYS A 60 -6.51 -7.41 13.19
N GLN A 61 -7.36 -6.92 14.08
CA GLN A 61 -7.14 -5.61 14.73
C GLN A 61 -5.85 -5.63 15.55
N GLY A 62 -5.02 -4.57 15.42
CA GLY A 62 -3.73 -4.47 16.07
C GLY A 62 -2.64 -5.36 15.47
N GLU A 63 -2.86 -5.93 14.29
CA GLU A 63 -1.87 -6.72 13.56
C GLU A 63 -1.01 -5.83 12.66
N ILE A 64 0.28 -6.13 12.54
CA ILE A 64 1.12 -5.69 11.42
C ILE A 64 1.09 -6.82 10.39
N PHE A 65 0.43 -6.58 9.26
CA PHE A 65 0.25 -7.55 8.18
C PHE A 65 1.05 -7.12 6.95
N GLY A 66 1.91 -8.01 6.46
CA GLY A 66 2.75 -7.80 5.28
C GLY A 66 2.10 -8.35 4.01
N VAL A 67 2.20 -7.60 2.92
CA VAL A 67 1.92 -8.07 1.57
C VAL A 67 3.24 -8.04 0.81
N LEU A 68 3.86 -9.21 0.65
CA LEU A 68 5.20 -9.40 0.09
C LEU A 68 5.12 -9.87 -1.35
N GLY A 69 5.96 -9.34 -2.22
CA GLY A 69 6.05 -9.81 -3.60
C GLY A 69 6.82 -8.85 -4.52
N PRO A 70 7.15 -9.27 -5.73
CA PRO A 70 7.92 -8.47 -6.69
C PRO A 70 7.16 -7.24 -7.18
N ASN A 71 7.87 -6.34 -7.84
CA ASN A 71 7.25 -5.21 -8.53
C ASN A 71 6.28 -5.72 -9.60
N GLY A 72 5.11 -5.09 -9.69
CA GLY A 72 4.05 -5.51 -10.62
C GLY A 72 3.21 -6.71 -10.17
N SER A 73 3.44 -7.31 -8.99
CA SER A 73 2.63 -8.45 -8.49
C SER A 73 1.21 -8.10 -8.03
N GLY A 74 0.83 -6.81 -8.02
CA GLY A 74 -0.52 -6.37 -7.64
C GLY A 74 -0.64 -5.72 -6.25
N LYS A 75 0.42 -5.64 -5.45
CA LYS A 75 0.45 -5.09 -4.07
C LYS A 75 -0.19 -3.70 -3.97
N SER A 76 0.31 -2.73 -4.75
CA SER A 76 -0.21 -1.35 -4.72
C SER A 76 -1.65 -1.26 -5.24
N THR A 77 -2.07 -2.16 -6.15
CA THR A 77 -3.46 -2.25 -6.59
C THR A 77 -4.34 -2.71 -5.43
N LEU A 78 -3.93 -3.75 -4.71
CA LEU A 78 -4.64 -4.26 -3.54
C LEU A 78 -4.80 -3.18 -2.45
N ILE A 79 -3.72 -2.45 -2.11
CA ILE A 79 -3.81 -1.29 -1.20
C ILE A 79 -4.82 -0.25 -1.68
N ARG A 80 -4.83 0.08 -2.99
CA ARG A 80 -5.77 1.07 -3.54
C ARG A 80 -7.23 0.60 -3.46
N LEU A 81 -7.50 -0.70 -3.62
CA LEU A 81 -8.84 -1.28 -3.42
C LEU A 81 -9.27 -1.15 -1.96
N ILE A 82 -8.42 -1.54 -1.00
CA ILE A 82 -8.69 -1.43 0.44
C ILE A 82 -8.87 0.04 0.87
N ALA A 83 -8.06 0.94 0.29
CA ALA A 83 -8.12 2.38 0.55
C ALA A 83 -9.30 3.10 -0.12
N THR A 84 -10.20 2.40 -0.78
CA THR A 84 -11.35 2.98 -1.53
C THR A 84 -10.96 3.90 -2.70
N LEU A 85 -9.70 3.87 -3.13
CA LEU A 85 -9.19 4.67 -4.25
C LEU A 85 -9.46 4.03 -5.60
N MET A 86 -9.89 2.77 -5.59
CA MET A 86 -10.21 1.98 -6.77
C MET A 86 -11.33 1.00 -6.43
N LEU A 87 -12.22 0.73 -7.37
CA LEU A 87 -13.29 -0.25 -7.21
C LEU A 87 -12.81 -1.64 -7.66
N PRO A 88 -13.09 -2.71 -6.91
CA PRO A 88 -12.90 -4.08 -7.38
C PRO A 88 -13.84 -4.38 -8.55
N ASP A 89 -13.44 -5.25 -9.46
CA ASP A 89 -14.27 -5.75 -10.55
C ASP A 89 -15.05 -7.01 -10.12
N GLY A 90 -14.62 -7.67 -9.03
CA GLY A 90 -15.27 -8.83 -8.41
C GLY A 90 -14.88 -9.00 -6.96
N GLY A 91 -15.60 -9.86 -6.24
CA GLY A 91 -15.39 -10.12 -4.82
C GLY A 91 -15.89 -9.01 -3.90
N ALA A 92 -15.47 -9.06 -2.64
CA ALA A 92 -15.85 -8.10 -1.60
C ALA A 92 -14.67 -7.77 -0.68
N ILE A 93 -14.58 -6.51 -0.25
CA ILE A 93 -13.58 -6.06 0.73
C ILE A 93 -14.31 -5.27 1.82
N THR A 94 -14.03 -5.59 3.08
CA THR A 94 -14.53 -4.84 4.23
C THR A 94 -13.39 -4.36 5.12
N VAL A 95 -13.56 -3.17 5.69
CA VAL A 95 -12.63 -2.57 6.65
C VAL A 95 -13.40 -2.21 7.90
N PHE A 96 -13.06 -2.82 9.05
CA PHE A 96 -13.80 -2.73 10.31
C PHE A 96 -15.31 -2.97 10.13
N GLY A 97 -15.67 -3.92 9.27
CA GLY A 97 -17.06 -4.29 8.97
C GLY A 97 -17.76 -3.38 7.94
N HIS A 98 -17.11 -2.32 7.44
CA HIS A 98 -17.65 -1.43 6.41
C HIS A 98 -17.18 -1.89 5.01
N ASP A 99 -18.13 -2.06 4.09
CA ASP A 99 -17.85 -2.39 2.69
C ASP A 99 -17.16 -1.22 1.97
N VAL A 100 -16.02 -1.48 1.32
CA VAL A 100 -15.20 -0.42 0.68
C VAL A 100 -15.90 0.27 -0.50
N VAL A 101 -16.91 -0.37 -1.10
CA VAL A 101 -17.68 0.19 -2.22
C VAL A 101 -18.91 0.93 -1.72
N LYS A 102 -19.72 0.27 -0.88
CA LYS A 102 -21.01 0.81 -0.42
C LYS A 102 -20.87 1.83 0.70
N GLN A 103 -19.83 1.72 1.51
CA GLN A 103 -19.60 2.52 2.72
C GLN A 103 -18.21 3.20 2.70
N SER A 104 -17.77 3.64 1.51
CA SER A 104 -16.42 4.20 1.30
C SER A 104 -16.10 5.37 2.24
N MET A 105 -17.05 6.26 2.53
CA MET A 105 -16.87 7.39 3.45
C MET A 105 -16.59 6.94 4.88
N GLN A 106 -17.24 5.87 5.35
CA GLN A 106 -16.99 5.28 6.67
C GLN A 106 -15.58 4.69 6.74
N VAL A 107 -15.18 3.95 5.69
CA VAL A 107 -13.83 3.39 5.57
C VAL A 107 -12.78 4.51 5.60
N GLN A 108 -12.94 5.56 4.77
CA GLN A 108 -11.99 6.68 4.67
C GLN A 108 -11.76 7.42 6.00
N ARG A 109 -12.75 7.45 6.89
CA ARG A 109 -12.61 8.04 8.24
C ARG A 109 -11.77 7.19 9.19
N LEU A 110 -11.61 5.90 8.92
CA LEU A 110 -10.92 4.93 9.78
C LEU A 110 -9.49 4.67 9.35
N ILE A 111 -9.16 5.00 8.10
CA ILE A 111 -7.87 4.65 7.48
C ILE A 111 -7.04 5.90 7.15
N ASN A 112 -5.74 5.69 7.03
CA ASN A 112 -4.89 6.60 6.28
C ASN A 112 -3.86 5.81 5.46
N ARG A 113 -3.31 6.44 4.42
CA ARG A 113 -2.34 5.81 3.53
C ARG A 113 -1.09 6.64 3.35
N VAL A 114 0.06 5.98 3.38
CA VAL A 114 1.35 6.52 2.94
C VAL A 114 1.72 5.80 1.64
N SER A 115 1.94 6.55 0.57
CA SER A 115 2.39 6.01 -0.73
C SER A 115 3.90 6.14 -0.87
N VAL A 116 4.48 5.34 -1.78
CA VAL A 116 5.91 5.37 -2.15
C VAL A 116 6.38 6.80 -2.46
N GLU A 117 5.57 7.53 -3.22
CA GLU A 117 5.82 8.93 -3.54
C GLU A 117 4.83 9.83 -2.80
N ALA A 118 5.28 10.38 -1.69
CA ALA A 118 4.49 11.37 -0.97
C ALA A 118 4.60 12.73 -1.65
N SER A 119 3.47 13.23 -2.15
CA SER A 119 3.42 14.57 -2.73
C SER A 119 3.35 15.63 -1.63
N PHE A 120 4.29 16.59 -1.70
CA PHE A 120 4.37 17.75 -0.81
C PHE A 120 4.50 19.04 -1.61
N PHE A 121 4.11 20.14 -1.01
CA PHE A 121 4.48 21.47 -1.47
C PHE A 121 5.97 21.67 -1.13
N LYS A 122 6.83 21.50 -2.14
CA LYS A 122 8.30 21.42 -1.96
C LYS A 122 8.91 22.66 -1.29
N LYS A 123 8.37 23.84 -1.58
CA LYS A 123 8.83 25.12 -1.00
C LYS A 123 8.30 25.40 0.41
N LEU A 124 7.30 24.64 0.87
CA LEU A 124 6.80 24.74 2.24
C LEU A 124 7.56 23.78 3.16
N SER A 125 7.64 24.17 4.42
CA SER A 125 8.23 23.34 5.48
C SER A 125 7.32 22.14 5.84
N PRO A 126 7.83 21.09 6.54
CA PRO A 126 7.02 20.05 7.15
C PRO A 126 5.85 20.61 7.98
N MET A 127 6.14 21.62 8.83
CA MET A 127 5.11 22.25 9.64
C MET A 127 3.95 22.79 8.79
N GLU A 128 4.26 23.53 7.72
CA GLU A 128 3.24 24.12 6.85
C GLU A 128 2.48 23.05 6.06
N ASN A 129 3.17 22.06 5.50
CA ASN A 129 2.54 20.94 4.80
C ASN A 129 1.60 20.14 5.72
N LEU A 130 2.01 19.87 6.97
CA LEU A 130 1.20 19.11 7.90
C LEU A 130 0.01 19.93 8.43
N ILE A 131 0.18 21.22 8.70
CA ILE A 131 -0.93 22.11 9.09
C ILE A 131 -1.94 22.25 7.94
N TYR A 132 -1.46 22.36 6.69
CA TYR A 132 -2.36 22.34 5.53
C TYR A 132 -3.17 21.04 5.48
N GLY A 133 -2.49 19.89 5.59
CA GLY A 133 -3.16 18.58 5.63
C GLY A 133 -4.13 18.44 6.81
N ALA A 134 -3.75 18.89 8.00
CA ALA A 134 -4.58 18.84 9.20
C ALA A 134 -5.91 19.59 9.04
N ARG A 135 -5.90 20.75 8.37
CA ARG A 135 -7.11 21.53 8.07
C ARG A 135 -8.12 20.77 7.23
N LEU A 136 -7.68 19.91 6.32
CA LEU A 136 -8.57 19.05 5.53
C LEU A 136 -9.32 18.03 6.38
N TYR A 137 -8.78 17.72 7.58
CA TYR A 137 -9.43 16.85 8.59
C TYR A 137 -10.16 17.66 9.67
N GLY A 138 -10.30 18.98 9.51
CA GLY A 138 -10.93 19.86 10.51
C GLY A 138 -10.08 20.09 11.77
N LEU A 139 -8.77 19.80 11.70
CA LEU A 139 -7.84 19.99 12.81
C LEU A 139 -7.16 21.36 12.68
N GLU A 140 -7.37 22.25 13.65
CA GLU A 140 -6.84 23.62 13.60
C GLU A 140 -6.31 24.10 14.97
N GLY A 141 -5.54 25.21 14.92
CA GLY A 141 -5.13 25.96 16.12
C GLY A 141 -3.80 25.54 16.72
N LYS A 142 -3.54 26.06 17.93
CA LYS A 142 -2.26 25.86 18.66
C LYS A 142 -2.02 24.40 19.03
N GLN A 143 -3.09 23.65 19.31
CA GLN A 143 -3.00 22.24 19.70
C GLN A 143 -2.49 21.38 18.54
N THR A 144 -2.99 21.62 17.32
CA THR A 144 -2.52 20.91 16.11
C THR A 144 -1.03 21.19 15.84
N ARG A 145 -0.57 22.44 16.03
CA ARG A 145 0.86 22.76 15.88
C ARG A 145 1.73 22.00 16.88
N LYS A 146 1.29 21.89 18.16
CA LYS A 146 2.00 21.09 19.17
C LYS A 146 2.06 19.62 18.75
N GLN A 147 0.95 19.05 18.32
CA GLN A 147 0.85 17.67 17.86
C GLN A 147 1.77 17.41 16.66
N VAL A 148 1.85 18.32 15.69
CA VAL A 148 2.77 18.22 14.54
C VAL A 148 4.22 18.17 15.01
N VAL A 149 4.65 19.09 15.92
CA VAL A 149 6.02 19.08 16.46
C VAL A 149 6.31 17.78 17.20
N GLU A 150 5.38 17.33 18.05
CA GLU A 150 5.50 16.09 18.81
C GLU A 150 5.70 14.89 17.90
N ILE A 151 4.82 14.71 16.90
CA ILE A 151 4.91 13.60 15.94
C ILE A 151 6.23 13.67 15.17
N LEU A 152 6.59 14.81 14.59
CA LEU A 152 7.82 14.94 13.80
C LEU A 152 9.08 14.70 14.63
N THR A 153 9.12 15.20 15.87
CA THR A 153 10.26 14.96 16.79
C THR A 153 10.35 13.49 17.17
N ARG A 154 9.21 12.83 17.44
CA ARG A 154 9.16 11.41 17.74
C ARG A 154 9.63 10.54 16.55
N LEU A 155 9.38 10.98 15.32
CA LEU A 155 9.91 10.38 14.09
C LEU A 155 11.40 10.70 13.86
N GLY A 156 12.08 11.33 14.82
CA GLY A 156 13.50 11.64 14.75
C GLY A 156 13.86 12.81 13.83
N LEU A 157 12.91 13.72 13.52
CA LEU A 157 13.25 14.96 12.83
C LEU A 157 13.80 15.97 13.82
N GLU A 158 14.93 16.57 13.46
CA GLU A 158 15.50 17.70 14.22
C GLU A 158 14.54 18.89 14.18
N LYS A 159 14.43 19.63 15.29
CA LYS A 159 13.53 20.80 15.39
C LYS A 159 13.73 21.82 14.28
N ARG A 160 14.99 22.08 13.87
CA ARG A 160 15.29 23.01 12.77
C ARG A 160 14.66 22.56 11.45
N SER A 161 14.76 21.26 11.14
CA SER A 161 14.24 20.69 9.89
C SER A 161 12.72 20.76 9.78
N ILE A 162 11.99 20.87 10.91
CA ILE A 162 10.53 21.04 10.93
C ILE A 162 10.09 22.34 10.21
N TYR A 163 10.97 23.33 10.14
CA TYR A 163 10.71 24.66 9.58
C TYR A 163 11.50 24.99 8.31
N GLN A 164 12.33 24.05 7.83
CA GLN A 164 13.05 24.19 6.55
C GLN A 164 12.19 23.67 5.39
N PRO A 165 12.39 24.18 4.15
CA PRO A 165 11.66 23.70 2.98
C PRO A 165 11.81 22.21 2.75
N MET A 166 10.74 21.54 2.28
CA MET A 166 10.75 20.10 1.98
C MET A 166 11.78 19.73 0.90
N GLU A 167 12.10 20.64 -0.03
CA GLU A 167 13.09 20.40 -1.09
C GLU A 167 14.54 20.25 -0.58
N GLU A 168 14.81 20.72 0.63
CA GLU A 168 16.12 20.57 1.30
C GLU A 168 16.24 19.25 2.09
N MET A 169 15.17 18.46 2.16
CA MET A 169 15.12 17.24 2.96
C MET A 169 15.52 16.00 2.15
N SER A 170 16.23 15.06 2.80
CA SER A 170 16.47 13.72 2.24
C SER A 170 15.17 12.96 2.02
N ARG A 171 15.18 11.94 1.14
CA ARG A 171 14.02 11.06 0.93
C ARG A 171 13.52 10.43 2.23
N GLY A 172 14.43 9.97 3.11
CA GLY A 172 14.07 9.42 4.41
C GLY A 172 13.35 10.42 5.30
N MET A 173 13.81 11.67 5.34
CA MET A 173 13.13 12.74 6.08
C MET A 173 11.75 13.03 5.49
N GLN A 174 11.62 13.11 4.17
CA GLN A 174 10.33 13.30 3.50
C GLN A 174 9.36 12.14 3.79
N GLN A 175 9.84 10.91 3.83
CA GLN A 175 9.03 9.74 4.19
C GLN A 175 8.51 9.82 5.63
N LYS A 176 9.33 10.25 6.58
CA LYS A 176 8.91 10.50 7.97
C LYS A 176 7.81 11.58 8.03
N VAL A 177 7.93 12.65 7.23
CA VAL A 177 6.89 13.68 7.13
C VAL A 177 5.59 13.10 6.53
N ALA A 178 5.68 12.17 5.56
CA ALA A 178 4.51 11.48 5.00
C ALA A 178 3.80 10.62 6.06
N ILE A 179 4.56 9.88 6.86
CA ILE A 179 4.04 9.11 7.98
C ILE A 179 3.40 10.05 9.01
N ALA A 180 4.09 11.15 9.39
CA ALA A 180 3.55 12.15 10.29
C ALA A 180 2.19 12.70 9.82
N ARG A 181 2.06 13.00 8.53
CA ARG A 181 0.81 13.45 7.91
C ARG A 181 -0.30 12.42 8.09
N ALA A 182 0.00 11.15 7.86
CA ALA A 182 -0.97 10.08 8.00
C ALA A 182 -1.42 9.86 9.46
N LEU A 183 -0.58 10.19 10.43
CA LEU A 183 -0.88 10.03 11.86
C LEU A 183 -1.72 11.16 12.46
N LEU A 184 -1.81 12.32 11.82
CA LEU A 184 -2.56 13.48 12.34
C LEU A 184 -4.03 13.15 12.62
N SER A 185 -4.66 12.33 11.80
CA SER A 185 -6.06 11.91 11.97
C SER A 185 -6.25 10.74 12.94
N ARG A 186 -5.17 10.19 13.52
CA ARG A 186 -5.20 9.01 14.40
C ARG A 186 -5.96 7.83 13.78
N PRO A 187 -5.53 7.32 12.63
CA PRO A 187 -6.23 6.25 11.93
C PRO A 187 -6.23 4.96 12.74
N ARG A 188 -7.31 4.18 12.63
CA ARG A 188 -7.37 2.82 13.19
C ARG A 188 -6.62 1.80 12.32
N LEU A 189 -6.53 2.08 11.01
CA LEU A 189 -5.76 1.30 10.04
C LEU A 189 -4.82 2.22 9.25
N LEU A 190 -3.54 1.91 9.27
CA LEU A 190 -2.51 2.57 8.48
C LEU A 190 -2.09 1.66 7.33
N LEU A 191 -2.23 2.17 6.10
CA LEU A 191 -1.80 1.50 4.88
C LEU A 191 -0.47 2.08 4.44
N LEU A 192 0.57 1.27 4.40
CA LEU A 192 1.94 1.66 4.01
C LEU A 192 2.31 0.98 2.70
N ASP A 193 2.42 1.76 1.62
CA ASP A 193 2.77 1.26 0.29
C ASP A 193 4.29 1.43 0.10
N GLU A 194 5.05 0.37 0.30
CA GLU A 194 6.52 0.31 0.21
C GLU A 194 7.22 1.43 1.02
N PRO A 195 7.02 1.49 2.35
CA PRO A 195 7.38 2.66 3.15
C PRO A 195 8.89 2.91 3.25
N THR A 196 9.74 1.93 2.95
CA THR A 196 11.20 2.01 3.09
C THR A 196 11.96 1.95 1.77
N THR A 197 11.25 1.83 0.66
CA THR A 197 11.86 1.73 -0.68
C THR A 197 12.68 2.98 -1.02
N GLY A 198 13.93 2.75 -1.47
CA GLY A 198 14.86 3.82 -1.84
C GLY A 198 15.38 4.65 -0.65
N LEU A 199 15.28 4.15 0.58
CA LEU A 199 15.88 4.75 1.76
C LEU A 199 17.23 4.10 2.07
N ASP A 200 18.16 4.92 2.61
CA ASP A 200 19.39 4.40 3.19
C ASP A 200 19.10 3.50 4.40
N PRO A 201 20.03 2.59 4.78
CA PRO A 201 19.80 1.62 5.85
C PRO A 201 19.39 2.25 7.20
N ARG A 202 19.97 3.40 7.56
CA ARG A 202 19.62 4.08 8.81
C ARG A 202 18.19 4.61 8.77
N SER A 203 17.83 5.33 7.71
CA SER A 203 16.46 5.85 7.52
C SER A 203 15.42 4.74 7.47
N LYS A 204 15.77 3.59 6.87
CA LYS A 204 14.92 2.40 6.84
C LYS A 204 14.63 1.90 8.25
N HIS A 205 15.65 1.68 9.10
CA HIS A 205 15.47 1.26 10.49
C HIS A 205 14.63 2.25 11.29
N GLU A 206 14.89 3.55 11.14
CA GLU A 206 14.15 4.59 11.84
C GLU A 206 12.64 4.57 11.46
N VAL A 207 12.29 4.31 10.19
CA VAL A 207 10.89 4.13 9.76
C VAL A 207 10.29 2.85 10.34
N GLN A 208 11.04 1.75 10.33
CA GLN A 208 10.58 0.47 10.90
C GLN A 208 10.30 0.59 12.40
N ASP A 209 11.16 1.28 13.14
CA ASP A 209 10.96 1.51 14.59
C ASP A 209 9.68 2.29 14.86
N VAL A 210 9.39 3.30 14.05
CA VAL A 210 8.14 4.05 14.11
C VAL A 210 6.93 3.15 13.86
N VAL A 211 7.00 2.26 12.86
CA VAL A 211 5.91 1.32 12.55
C VAL A 211 5.66 0.37 13.74
N ARG A 212 6.73 -0.18 14.35
CA ARG A 212 6.62 -1.02 15.56
C ARG A 212 5.99 -0.24 16.73
N GLU A 213 6.48 0.97 16.97
CA GLU A 213 6.00 1.82 18.06
C GLU A 213 4.51 2.16 17.93
N LEU A 214 4.05 2.52 16.73
CA LEU A 214 2.64 2.78 16.44
C LEU A 214 1.75 1.59 16.73
N ASN A 215 2.19 0.41 16.35
CA ASN A 215 1.46 -0.81 16.62
C ASN A 215 1.42 -1.12 18.12
N GLN A 216 2.58 -1.15 18.77
CA GLN A 216 2.72 -1.56 20.18
C GLN A 216 2.08 -0.58 21.15
N GLN A 217 2.26 0.73 20.96
CA GLN A 217 1.78 1.75 21.92
C GLN A 217 0.33 2.19 21.67
N HIS A 218 -0.14 2.12 20.43
CA HIS A 218 -1.47 2.62 20.07
C HIS A 218 -2.42 1.55 19.57
N GLY A 219 -1.96 0.30 19.44
CA GLY A 219 -2.77 -0.78 18.88
C GLY A 219 -3.21 -0.52 17.44
N THR A 220 -2.50 0.35 16.71
CA THR A 220 -2.83 0.68 15.33
C THR A 220 -2.67 -0.56 14.46
N THR A 221 -3.70 -0.91 13.71
CA THR A 221 -3.60 -1.97 12.69
C THR A 221 -2.78 -1.43 11.51
N ILE A 222 -1.84 -2.21 11.02
CA ILE A 222 -0.96 -1.79 9.91
C ILE A 222 -0.98 -2.85 8.83
N LEU A 223 -1.26 -2.45 7.60
CA LEU A 223 -1.02 -3.25 6.41
C LEU A 223 0.08 -2.57 5.61
N LEU A 224 1.19 -3.26 5.41
CA LEU A 224 2.30 -2.76 4.61
C LEU A 224 2.53 -3.64 3.38
N THR A 225 2.90 -3.02 2.26
CA THR A 225 3.45 -3.73 1.11
C THR A 225 4.95 -3.54 1.08
N THR A 226 5.65 -4.58 0.67
CA THR A 226 7.10 -4.52 0.46
C THR A 226 7.55 -5.59 -0.53
N HIS A 227 8.70 -5.37 -1.13
CA HIS A 227 9.45 -6.40 -1.86
C HIS A 227 10.69 -6.83 -1.07
N ASP A 228 10.95 -6.20 0.08
CA ASP A 228 12.07 -6.52 0.96
C ASP A 228 11.69 -7.60 1.97
N MET A 229 12.33 -8.77 1.80
CA MET A 229 12.08 -9.96 2.62
C MET A 229 12.47 -9.75 4.08
N THR A 230 13.58 -9.03 4.32
CA THR A 230 14.05 -8.73 5.66
C THR A 230 13.09 -7.81 6.38
N GLU A 231 12.58 -6.77 5.70
CA GLU A 231 11.57 -5.89 6.27
C GLU A 231 10.30 -6.66 6.67
N ALA A 232 9.82 -7.55 5.79
CA ALA A 232 8.64 -8.36 6.06
C ALA A 232 8.86 -9.31 7.25
N ASP A 233 10.03 -9.95 7.32
CA ASP A 233 10.40 -10.88 8.39
C ASP A 233 10.50 -10.19 9.76
N ASP A 234 11.08 -8.98 9.79
CA ASP A 234 11.34 -8.22 11.01
C ASP A 234 10.10 -7.50 11.57
N LEU A 235 9.17 -7.10 10.70
CA LEU A 235 8.05 -6.25 11.10
C LEU A 235 6.72 -6.97 11.22
N CYS A 236 6.47 -7.98 10.35
CA CYS A 236 5.12 -8.48 10.17
C CYS A 236 4.81 -9.65 11.12
N HIS A 237 3.62 -9.63 11.69
CA HIS A 237 3.09 -10.78 12.45
C HIS A 237 2.67 -11.90 11.50
N ARG A 238 2.07 -11.56 10.36
CA ARG A 238 1.73 -12.47 9.27
C ARG A 238 2.02 -11.81 7.93
N ILE A 239 2.29 -12.65 6.93
CA ILE A 239 2.65 -12.22 5.58
C ILE A 239 1.81 -12.99 4.57
N ALA A 240 1.20 -12.27 3.63
CA ALA A 240 0.70 -12.82 2.39
C ALA A 240 1.76 -12.62 1.30
N ILE A 241 2.28 -13.72 0.75
CA ILE A 241 3.17 -13.68 -0.41
C ILE A 241 2.30 -13.61 -1.66
N ILE A 242 2.52 -12.59 -2.49
CA ILE A 242 1.75 -12.37 -3.74
C ILE A 242 2.68 -12.47 -4.95
N ASP A 243 2.30 -13.32 -5.90
CA ASP A 243 2.89 -13.35 -7.24
C ASP A 243 1.79 -13.30 -8.31
N SER A 244 1.99 -12.49 -9.33
CA SER A 244 1.10 -12.40 -10.50
C SER A 244 -0.39 -12.20 -10.13
N GLY A 245 -0.64 -11.38 -9.11
CA GLY A 245 -1.99 -11.04 -8.62
C GLY A 245 -2.59 -12.06 -7.66
N LYS A 246 -1.93 -13.18 -7.35
CA LYS A 246 -2.46 -14.26 -6.49
C LYS A 246 -1.70 -14.36 -5.18
N VAL A 247 -2.40 -14.72 -4.11
CA VAL A 247 -1.77 -15.15 -2.85
C VAL A 247 -1.23 -16.56 -3.04
N VAL A 248 0.09 -16.73 -2.96
CA VAL A 248 0.75 -18.05 -3.09
C VAL A 248 1.01 -18.71 -1.75
N ALA A 249 1.18 -17.91 -0.68
CA ALA A 249 1.27 -18.40 0.69
C ALA A 249 0.84 -17.31 1.67
N LEU A 250 0.34 -17.71 2.85
CA LEU A 250 -0.06 -16.80 3.92
C LEU A 250 0.13 -17.48 5.27
N ASP A 251 1.06 -16.97 6.07
CA ASP A 251 1.25 -17.40 7.45
C ASP A 251 2.16 -16.42 8.21
N THR A 252 2.56 -16.78 9.44
CA THR A 252 3.63 -16.09 10.18
C THR A 252 4.98 -16.32 9.50
N PRO A 253 5.95 -15.39 9.61
CA PRO A 253 7.28 -15.58 9.03
C PRO A 253 7.94 -16.91 9.41
N PRO A 254 7.93 -17.36 10.68
CA PRO A 254 8.49 -18.67 11.02
C PRO A 254 7.75 -19.83 10.35
N ALA A 255 6.41 -19.80 10.26
CA ALA A 255 5.64 -20.86 9.63
C ALA A 255 5.91 -20.94 8.13
N LEU A 256 6.02 -19.78 7.44
CA LEU A 256 6.40 -19.73 6.03
C LEU A 256 7.78 -20.35 5.79
N LYS A 257 8.77 -20.05 6.62
CA LYS A 257 10.12 -20.63 6.53
C LYS A 257 10.13 -22.15 6.74
N HIS A 258 9.20 -22.70 7.53
CA HIS A 258 9.05 -24.14 7.72
C HIS A 258 8.41 -24.87 6.52
N LEU A 259 7.87 -24.17 5.53
CA LEU A 259 7.31 -24.80 4.32
C LEU A 259 8.38 -25.44 3.43
N ILE A 260 9.64 -25.04 3.58
CA ILE A 260 10.75 -25.53 2.74
C ILE A 260 11.79 -26.29 3.57
N PRO A 261 12.47 -27.28 2.95
CA PRO A 261 13.48 -28.08 3.64
C PRO A 261 14.70 -27.24 4.05
N ARG A 262 15.27 -27.59 5.22
CA ARG A 262 16.54 -27.01 5.68
C ARG A 262 17.72 -27.63 4.93
N ASN A 263 18.23 -26.95 3.91
CA ASN A 263 19.38 -27.39 3.12
C ASN A 263 20.71 -26.88 3.71
N GLY A 264 20.99 -27.19 4.99
CA GLY A 264 22.24 -26.82 5.66
C GLY A 264 22.28 -25.44 6.30
N HIS A 265 21.26 -24.60 6.10
CA HIS A 265 21.06 -23.30 6.76
C HIS A 265 19.58 -23.12 7.14
N GLU A 266 19.28 -22.16 8.01
CA GLU A 266 17.89 -21.80 8.28
C GLU A 266 17.28 -21.10 7.05
N PRO A 267 16.09 -21.55 6.56
CA PRO A 267 15.45 -20.94 5.42
C PRO A 267 15.10 -19.48 5.67
N THR A 268 15.30 -18.65 4.64
CA THR A 268 14.89 -17.26 4.60
C THR A 268 13.54 -17.11 3.89
N LEU A 269 12.89 -15.94 4.01
CA LEU A 269 11.69 -15.66 3.19
C LEU A 269 12.03 -15.57 1.70
N GLU A 270 13.28 -15.25 1.34
CA GLU A 270 13.74 -15.28 -0.06
C GLU A 270 13.76 -16.70 -0.62
N ASP A 271 14.24 -17.67 0.17
CA ASP A 271 14.21 -19.08 -0.18
C ASP A 271 12.76 -19.59 -0.35
N VAL A 272 11.86 -19.20 0.55
CA VAL A 272 10.42 -19.51 0.47
C VAL A 272 9.82 -18.97 -0.84
N PHE A 273 10.08 -17.70 -1.13
CA PHE A 273 9.56 -17.06 -2.34
C PHE A 273 10.08 -17.75 -3.60
N LEU A 274 11.38 -18.02 -3.65
CA LEU A 274 12.01 -18.70 -4.79
C LEU A 274 11.41 -20.10 -5.02
N GLU A 275 11.23 -20.87 -3.96
CA GLU A 275 10.66 -22.22 -4.05
C GLU A 275 9.21 -22.19 -4.53
N LEU A 276 8.38 -21.28 -3.99
CA LEU A 276 6.96 -21.19 -4.33
C LEU A 276 6.68 -20.61 -5.72
N THR A 277 7.55 -19.74 -6.22
CA THR A 277 7.30 -19.02 -7.49
C THR A 277 8.24 -19.41 -8.63
N GLY A 278 9.36 -20.05 -8.33
CA GLY A 278 10.44 -20.33 -9.29
C GLY A 278 11.16 -19.07 -9.79
N LYS A 279 10.98 -17.91 -9.13
CA LYS A 279 11.51 -16.60 -9.54
C LYS A 279 12.38 -16.01 -8.45
N LYS A 280 13.55 -15.44 -8.82
CA LYS A 280 14.31 -14.57 -7.90
C LYS A 280 13.70 -13.17 -7.90
N LEU A 281 13.65 -12.53 -6.74
CA LEU A 281 13.38 -11.08 -6.67
C LEU A 281 14.63 -10.36 -7.19
N VAL A 282 14.46 -9.58 -8.26
CA VAL A 282 15.52 -8.71 -8.78
C VAL A 282 15.69 -7.56 -7.78
N LYS A 283 16.89 -7.38 -7.23
CA LYS A 283 17.24 -6.18 -6.44
C LYS A 283 17.39 -5.02 -7.42
N GLU A 284 16.92 -3.83 -7.07
CA GLU A 284 17.02 -2.61 -7.90
C GLU A 284 18.47 -2.22 -8.28
N ASP A 285 19.49 -2.83 -7.65
CA ASP A 285 20.92 -2.56 -7.90
C ASP A 285 21.48 -3.28 -9.14
N ASP A 286 20.73 -4.18 -9.78
CA ASP A 286 21.18 -4.97 -10.94
C ASP A 286 20.80 -4.36 -12.32
N GLU A 287 20.15 -3.19 -12.35
CA GLU A 287 19.88 -2.41 -13.56
C GLU A 287 20.77 -1.15 -13.65
N ASN A 288 22.08 -1.36 -13.95
CA ASN A 288 23.00 -0.33 -14.46
C ASN A 288 23.84 -0.89 -15.60
#